data_22df27e6a29efb6bfc4f938feb5271dd
#
_entry.id   22df27e6a29efb6bfc4f938feb5271dd
#
_cell.length_a   1.000
_cell.length_b   1.000
_cell.length_c   1.000
_cell.angle_alpha   90.00
_cell.angle_beta   90.00
_cell.angle_gamma   90.00
#
_symmetry.space_group_name_H-M   'P 1'
#
loop_
_entity.id
_entity.type
_entity.pdbx_description
1 polymer ?
#
loop_
_entity_poly.entity_id
_entity_poly.type
_entity_poly.pdbx_seq_one_letter_code
_entity_poly.pdbx_strand_id
1 'polypeptide(L)'
;SEPDADVYHRCIGRLACQYVINNETEKKMNKNFMYGIGAVKYKDFTIGYIEKNSFDLGGKKPEAAKIEAEQVQGAPVLVIPQSNGGIAPTFNVIQMNYSNLHKLLGGSLHYKKEDLEKKTPIGWTAPSEVLVMQGPWELSLVSGQSVLIPNATLLSNPAGKLTLTETSKIEVTLEVAMPEDGSQPYGVFDTE
;
A
#
# COMPACT_ATOMS: atom_id res chain seq x y z
N SER A 1 44.10 29.53 9.98
CA SER A 1 43.52 28.76 8.88
C SER A 1 42.15 29.38 8.57
N GLU A 2 42.08 30.01 7.42
CA GLU A 2 40.86 30.62 6.89
C GLU A 2 39.82 29.54 6.59
N PRO A 3 38.54 29.79 6.90
CA PRO A 3 37.50 28.86 6.52
C PRO A 3 37.26 28.91 4.99
N ASP A 4 37.11 27.75 4.43
CA ASP A 4 36.97 27.42 3.01
C ASP A 4 35.94 28.34 2.32
N ALA A 5 36.37 29.11 1.34
CA ALA A 5 35.56 30.07 0.58
C ALA A 5 34.41 29.38 -0.23
N ASP A 6 34.46 28.07 -0.37
CA ASP A 6 33.48 27.26 -1.10
C ASP A 6 32.16 27.08 -0.32
N VAL A 7 32.18 27.24 1.02
CA VAL A 7 30.98 27.17 1.87
C VAL A 7 30.15 28.46 1.76
N TYR A 8 30.79 29.60 1.46
CA TYR A 8 30.12 30.89 1.37
C TYR A 8 29.33 31.10 0.09
N HIS A 9 29.71 30.41 -1.01
CA HIS A 9 28.99 30.51 -2.27
C HIS A 9 27.71 29.64 -2.36
N ARG A 10 27.50 28.72 -1.40
CA ARG A 10 26.30 27.90 -1.35
C ARG A 10 25.14 28.49 -0.53
N CYS A 11 25.37 29.50 0.24
CA CYS A 11 24.34 30.17 1.04
C CYS A 11 24.08 31.57 0.53
N ILE A 12 23.24 31.71 -0.50
CA ILE A 12 22.70 33.01 -0.92
C ILE A 12 21.61 33.38 0.09
N GLY A 13 22.05 33.91 1.25
CA GLY A 13 21.20 34.50 2.30
C GLY A 13 20.82 33.53 3.44
N ARG A 14 20.75 34.10 4.65
CA ARG A 14 20.37 33.39 5.89
C ARG A 14 19.04 32.62 5.79
N LEU A 15 18.11 33.08 4.98
CA LEU A 15 16.80 32.47 4.76
C LEU A 15 16.89 31.15 3.98
N ALA A 16 17.79 31.03 2.98
CA ALA A 16 17.96 29.82 2.21
C ALA A 16 18.62 28.71 3.03
N CYS A 17 19.60 29.05 3.87
CA CYS A 17 20.21 28.09 4.79
C CYS A 17 19.23 27.58 5.85
N GLN A 18 18.37 28.46 6.38
CA GLN A 18 17.34 28.08 7.34
C GLN A 18 16.28 27.17 6.70
N TYR A 19 15.93 27.41 5.42
CA TYR A 19 14.98 26.59 4.68
C TYR A 19 15.50 25.16 4.43
N VAL A 20 16.78 25.04 4.07
CA VAL A 20 17.42 23.72 3.88
C VAL A 20 17.53 22.95 5.19
N ILE A 21 17.92 23.61 6.29
CA ILE A 21 18.01 22.99 7.61
C ILE A 21 16.62 22.55 8.10
N ASN A 22 15.59 23.37 7.90
CA ASN A 22 14.24 23.04 8.31
C ASN A 22 13.69 21.85 7.49
N ASN A 23 13.96 21.79 6.17
CA ASN A 23 13.53 20.66 5.34
C ASN A 23 14.23 19.36 5.71
N GLU A 24 15.52 19.38 6.03
CA GLU A 24 16.24 18.20 6.51
C GLU A 24 15.77 17.76 7.91
N THR A 25 15.45 18.71 8.78
CA THR A 25 14.94 18.42 10.13
C THR A 25 13.51 17.88 10.07
N GLU A 26 12.65 18.45 9.19
CA GLU A 26 11.31 17.93 8.95
C GLU A 26 11.34 16.53 8.34
N LYS A 27 12.25 16.28 7.39
CA LYS A 27 12.41 14.97 6.79
C LYS A 27 12.87 13.91 7.80
N LYS A 28 13.74 14.28 8.77
CA LYS A 28 14.15 13.39 9.87
C LYS A 28 13.05 13.18 10.91
N MET A 29 12.25 14.19 11.22
CA MET A 29 11.13 14.07 12.16
C MET A 29 10.02 13.17 11.62
N ASN A 30 9.76 13.24 10.32
CA ASN A 30 8.74 12.42 9.65
C ASN A 30 9.08 10.92 9.61
N LYS A 31 10.35 10.55 9.70
CA LYS A 31 10.79 9.15 9.75
C LYS A 31 10.39 8.39 11.02
N ASN A 32 10.03 9.09 12.09
CA ASN A 32 9.57 8.47 13.33
C ASN A 32 8.08 8.07 13.30
N PHE A 33 7.35 8.50 12.29
CA PHE A 33 5.93 8.24 12.13
C PHE A 33 5.64 7.70 10.74
N MET A 34 4.80 6.69 10.67
CA MET A 34 4.30 6.14 9.40
C MET A 34 2.95 6.78 9.09
N TYR A 35 2.89 7.50 7.99
CA TYR A 35 1.64 8.14 7.55
C TYR A 35 1.59 8.31 6.04
N GLY A 36 0.37 8.37 5.52
CA GLY A 36 0.08 8.65 4.14
C GLY A 36 0.52 7.54 3.19
N ILE A 37 -0.35 7.18 2.27
CA ILE A 37 0.00 6.30 1.17
C ILE A 37 0.41 7.15 -0.04
N GLY A 38 1.59 6.90 -0.58
CA GLY A 38 2.08 7.55 -1.78
C GLY A 38 1.79 6.72 -3.03
N ALA A 39 2.12 5.44 -2.99
CA ALA A 39 1.89 4.54 -4.10
C ALA A 39 1.75 3.08 -3.61
N VAL A 40 1.00 2.29 -4.36
CA VAL A 40 0.94 0.84 -4.23
C VAL A 40 1.47 0.22 -5.50
N LYS A 41 2.43 -0.67 -5.37
CA LYS A 41 3.05 -1.37 -6.49
C LYS A 41 2.86 -2.88 -6.35
N TYR A 42 2.61 -3.52 -7.45
CA TYR A 42 2.66 -4.97 -7.61
C TYR A 42 3.70 -5.32 -8.65
N LYS A 43 4.78 -6.01 -8.24
CA LYS A 43 5.93 -6.26 -9.11
C LYS A 43 6.40 -4.96 -9.80
N ASP A 44 6.25 -4.88 -11.11
CA ASP A 44 6.77 -3.79 -11.94
C ASP A 44 5.73 -2.70 -12.27
N PHE A 45 4.49 -2.80 -11.78
CA PHE A 45 3.49 -1.78 -12.07
C PHE A 45 2.91 -1.10 -10.83
N THR A 46 2.74 0.21 -10.94
CA THR A 46 2.07 1.02 -9.93
C THR A 46 0.57 1.00 -10.18
N ILE A 47 -0.19 0.74 -9.13
CA ILE A 47 -1.65 0.87 -9.14
C ILE A 47 -2.02 2.35 -9.25
N GLY A 48 -3.13 2.66 -9.92
CA GLY A 48 -3.59 4.03 -10.14
C GLY A 48 -3.90 4.81 -8.86
N TYR A 49 -4.52 5.97 -8.99
CA TYR A 49 -4.81 6.86 -7.86
C TYR A 49 -5.69 6.20 -6.81
N ILE A 50 -5.26 6.32 -5.56
CA ILE A 50 -5.97 5.82 -4.38
C ILE A 50 -6.86 6.93 -3.82
N GLU A 51 -8.08 6.58 -3.46
CA GLU A 51 -9.03 7.51 -2.84
C GLU A 51 -8.48 8.01 -1.50
N LYS A 52 -8.57 9.32 -1.28
CA LYS A 52 -8.14 9.95 -0.04
C LYS A 52 -8.85 9.35 1.17
N ASN A 53 -8.11 9.05 2.22
CA ASN A 53 -8.58 8.45 3.48
C ASN A 53 -9.20 7.04 3.33
N SER A 54 -8.97 6.34 2.22
CA SER A 54 -9.46 4.97 2.02
C SER A 54 -8.47 3.90 2.45
N PHE A 55 -7.20 4.24 2.61
CA PHE A 55 -6.18 3.26 2.95
C PHE A 55 -6.23 2.89 4.43
N ASP A 56 -6.40 1.60 4.70
CA ASP A 56 -6.35 1.01 6.03
C ASP A 56 -5.37 -0.17 6.03
N LEU A 57 -4.48 -0.23 7.00
CA LEU A 57 -3.53 -1.33 7.15
C LEU A 57 -4.20 -2.65 7.57
N GLY A 58 -5.41 -2.58 8.14
CA GLY A 58 -6.24 -3.73 8.43
C GLY A 58 -5.63 -4.70 9.44
N GLY A 59 -4.99 -4.18 10.50
CA GLY A 59 -4.34 -5.01 11.51
C GLY A 59 -5.31 -5.92 12.26
N LYS A 60 -5.01 -7.21 12.32
CA LYS A 60 -5.70 -8.20 13.14
C LYS A 60 -4.93 -8.42 14.43
N LYS A 61 -5.64 -8.44 15.55
CA LYS A 61 -5.03 -8.73 16.86
C LYS A 61 -4.63 -10.21 16.95
N PRO A 62 -3.53 -10.52 17.65
CA PRO A 62 -3.22 -11.89 18.01
C PRO A 62 -4.35 -12.52 18.83
N GLU A 63 -4.65 -13.76 18.55
CA GLU A 63 -5.65 -14.54 19.28
C GLU A 63 -4.97 -15.57 20.18
N ALA A 64 -5.55 -15.79 21.36
CA ALA A 64 -5.08 -16.78 22.31
C ALA A 64 -6.25 -17.53 22.96
N ALA A 65 -6.10 -18.83 23.10
CA ALA A 65 -6.99 -19.63 23.93
C ALA A 65 -6.61 -19.46 25.40
N LYS A 66 -7.61 -19.24 26.24
CA LYS A 66 -7.46 -19.11 27.68
C LYS A 66 -8.05 -20.36 28.34
N ILE A 67 -7.27 -21.00 29.19
CA ILE A 67 -7.71 -22.14 29.99
C ILE A 67 -7.89 -21.64 31.41
N GLU A 68 -9.10 -21.76 31.93
CA GLU A 68 -9.48 -21.36 33.27
C GLU A 68 -9.67 -22.60 34.13
N ALA A 69 -9.35 -22.51 35.41
CA ALA A 69 -9.60 -23.55 36.40
C ALA A 69 -10.55 -23.01 37.49
N GLU A 70 -11.50 -23.82 37.93
CA GLU A 70 -12.48 -23.42 38.97
C GLU A 70 -11.84 -23.06 40.31
N GLN A 71 -10.67 -23.59 40.58
CA GLN A 71 -9.92 -23.30 41.82
C GLN A 71 -9.19 -21.96 41.77
N VAL A 72 -9.06 -21.33 40.60
CA VAL A 72 -8.35 -20.06 40.37
C VAL A 72 -9.31 -19.03 39.83
N GLN A 73 -9.82 -18.19 40.73
CA GLN A 73 -10.72 -17.11 40.37
C GLN A 73 -9.93 -15.85 40.05
N GLY A 74 -10.15 -15.27 38.88
CA GLY A 74 -9.62 -13.95 38.49
C GLY A 74 -8.62 -13.91 37.37
N ALA A 75 -7.99 -15.03 36.97
CA ALA A 75 -7.12 -15.10 35.79
C ALA A 75 -7.07 -16.52 35.21
N PRO A 76 -6.90 -16.67 33.89
CA PRO A 76 -6.68 -17.98 33.27
C PRO A 76 -5.36 -18.58 33.76
N VAL A 77 -5.35 -19.89 34.00
CA VAL A 77 -4.16 -20.64 34.43
C VAL A 77 -3.18 -20.88 33.29
N LEU A 78 -3.66 -20.82 32.05
CA LEU A 78 -2.84 -20.98 30.87
C LEU A 78 -3.39 -20.14 29.72
N VAL A 79 -2.49 -19.47 28.98
CA VAL A 79 -2.80 -18.72 27.76
C VAL A 79 -1.97 -19.32 26.63
N ILE A 80 -2.64 -19.87 25.62
CA ILE A 80 -2.00 -20.50 24.46
C ILE A 80 -2.22 -19.59 23.25
N PRO A 81 -1.17 -18.97 22.69
CA PRO A 81 -1.32 -18.20 21.45
C PRO A 81 -1.82 -19.10 20.32
N GLN A 82 -2.89 -18.68 19.62
CA GLN A 82 -3.46 -19.39 18.48
C GLN A 82 -3.12 -18.74 17.15
N SER A 83 -2.98 -17.41 17.13
CA SER A 83 -2.53 -16.68 15.95
C SER A 83 -1.66 -15.50 16.34
N ASN A 84 -0.72 -15.15 15.47
CA ASN A 84 0.17 -13.99 15.68
C ASN A 84 -0.45 -12.66 15.23
N GLY A 85 -1.70 -12.68 14.75
CA GLY A 85 -2.29 -11.53 14.10
C GLY A 85 -1.68 -11.31 12.70
N GLY A 86 -1.83 -10.11 12.18
CA GLY A 86 -1.32 -9.76 10.86
C GLY A 86 -1.89 -8.47 10.33
N ILE A 87 -1.59 -8.19 9.06
CA ILE A 87 -2.15 -7.07 8.32
C ILE A 87 -2.98 -7.59 7.13
N ALA A 88 -4.01 -6.84 6.76
CA ALA A 88 -4.80 -7.07 5.55
C ALA A 88 -5.13 -5.69 4.94
N PRO A 89 -4.18 -5.06 4.23
CA PRO A 89 -4.36 -3.73 3.71
C PRO A 89 -5.58 -3.62 2.79
N THR A 90 -6.39 -2.60 3.02
CA THR A 90 -7.56 -2.28 2.20
C THR A 90 -7.47 -0.85 1.69
N PHE A 91 -7.88 -0.62 0.46
CA PHE A 91 -7.92 0.71 -0.14
C PHE A 91 -8.84 0.74 -1.36
N ASN A 92 -9.18 1.95 -1.79
CA ASN A 92 -10.01 2.16 -2.97
C ASN A 92 -9.19 2.82 -4.08
N VAL A 93 -9.27 2.28 -5.28
CA VAL A 93 -8.68 2.86 -6.48
C VAL A 93 -9.77 3.61 -7.24
N ILE A 94 -9.56 4.92 -7.44
CA ILE A 94 -10.54 5.80 -8.13
C ILE A 94 -10.26 5.99 -9.61
N GLN A 95 -9.09 5.58 -10.08
CA GLN A 95 -8.72 5.69 -11.48
C GLN A 95 -9.27 4.50 -12.28
N MET A 96 -10.47 4.64 -12.80
CA MET A 96 -11.23 3.61 -13.52
C MET A 96 -10.97 3.61 -15.03
N ASN A 97 -9.71 3.70 -15.46
CA ASN A 97 -9.40 3.52 -16.87
C ASN A 97 -9.40 2.02 -17.24
N TYR A 98 -9.59 1.71 -18.52
CA TYR A 98 -9.66 0.32 -19.00
C TYR A 98 -8.42 -0.51 -18.67
N SER A 99 -7.24 0.13 -18.65
CA SER A 99 -6.00 -0.53 -18.27
C SER A 99 -5.99 -0.96 -16.81
N ASN A 100 -6.45 -0.09 -15.89
CA ASN A 100 -6.54 -0.42 -14.48
C ASN A 100 -7.63 -1.47 -14.19
N LEU A 101 -8.77 -1.38 -14.87
CA LEU A 101 -9.80 -2.41 -14.80
C LEU A 101 -9.25 -3.78 -15.19
N HIS A 102 -8.53 -3.85 -16.31
CA HIS A 102 -7.90 -5.08 -16.76
C HIS A 102 -6.85 -5.60 -15.79
N LYS A 103 -6.00 -4.72 -15.24
CA LYS A 103 -4.94 -5.10 -14.29
C LYS A 103 -5.48 -5.56 -12.94
N LEU A 104 -6.52 -4.92 -12.42
CA LEU A 104 -7.03 -5.18 -11.07
C LEU A 104 -8.18 -6.21 -11.04
N LEU A 105 -9.00 -6.24 -12.08
CA LEU A 105 -10.18 -7.12 -12.16
C LEU A 105 -10.03 -8.24 -13.18
N GLY A 106 -9.00 -8.21 -14.01
CA GLY A 106 -8.83 -9.13 -15.13
C GLY A 106 -9.73 -8.78 -16.32
N GLY A 107 -10.14 -9.80 -17.08
CA GLY A 107 -11.00 -9.61 -18.25
C GLY A 107 -10.26 -9.28 -19.52
N SER A 108 -10.95 -8.70 -20.49
CA SER A 108 -10.44 -8.46 -21.83
C SER A 108 -10.56 -7.00 -22.23
N LEU A 109 -9.51 -6.48 -22.86
CA LEU A 109 -9.50 -5.14 -23.45
C LEU A 109 -9.95 -5.22 -24.91
N HIS A 110 -10.72 -4.23 -25.35
CA HIS A 110 -11.18 -4.06 -26.72
C HIS A 110 -10.48 -2.88 -27.36
N TYR A 111 -10.08 -3.04 -28.62
CA TYR A 111 -9.37 -2.02 -29.42
C TYR A 111 -10.11 -1.74 -30.71
N LYS A 112 -9.90 -0.56 -31.29
CA LYS A 112 -10.41 -0.25 -32.64
C LYS A 112 -9.76 -1.18 -33.65
N LYS A 113 -10.50 -1.54 -34.70
CA LYS A 113 -9.97 -2.38 -35.81
C LYS A 113 -8.76 -1.77 -36.52
N GLU A 114 -8.66 -0.44 -36.49
CA GLU A 114 -7.57 0.35 -37.09
C GLU A 114 -6.33 0.41 -36.20
N ASP A 115 -6.44 0.08 -34.90
CA ASP A 115 -5.33 0.07 -33.95
C ASP A 115 -4.63 -1.29 -33.97
N LEU A 116 -3.81 -1.52 -35.00
CA LEU A 116 -3.05 -2.77 -35.19
C LEU A 116 -2.04 -3.02 -34.08
N GLU A 117 -1.56 -1.97 -33.42
CA GLU A 117 -0.58 -2.05 -32.33
C GLU A 117 -1.23 -2.18 -30.94
N LYS A 118 -2.58 -2.14 -30.86
CA LYS A 118 -3.35 -2.29 -29.61
C LYS A 118 -2.89 -1.35 -28.47
N LYS A 119 -2.61 -0.11 -28.83
CA LYS A 119 -2.09 0.88 -27.87
C LYS A 119 -3.19 1.54 -27.04
N THR A 120 -4.36 1.79 -27.64
CA THR A 120 -5.42 2.54 -26.97
C THR A 120 -6.69 1.69 -26.87
N PRO A 121 -6.98 1.13 -25.68
CA PRO A 121 -8.21 0.37 -25.49
C PRO A 121 -9.42 1.30 -25.53
N ILE A 122 -10.49 0.82 -26.16
CA ILE A 122 -11.78 1.52 -26.29
C ILE A 122 -12.88 0.90 -25.41
N GLY A 123 -12.59 -0.22 -24.78
CA GLY A 123 -13.56 -0.91 -23.92
C GLY A 123 -12.91 -2.02 -23.09
N TRP A 124 -13.66 -2.49 -22.13
CA TRP A 124 -13.29 -3.59 -21.26
C TRP A 124 -14.50 -4.49 -21.00
N THR A 125 -14.25 -5.79 -20.93
CA THR A 125 -15.25 -6.81 -20.59
C THR A 125 -14.77 -7.57 -19.36
N ALA A 126 -15.66 -7.72 -18.38
CA ALA A 126 -15.38 -8.45 -17.16
C ALA A 126 -14.99 -9.92 -17.44
N PRO A 127 -14.13 -10.51 -16.62
CA PRO A 127 -13.76 -11.91 -16.75
C PRO A 127 -14.92 -12.82 -16.32
N SER A 128 -14.95 -14.03 -16.87
CA SER A 128 -15.87 -15.10 -16.43
C SER A 128 -15.41 -15.77 -15.14
N GLU A 129 -14.12 -15.68 -14.82
CA GLU A 129 -13.49 -16.25 -13.64
C GLU A 129 -12.79 -15.17 -12.82
N VAL A 130 -12.65 -15.42 -11.51
CA VAL A 130 -11.97 -14.49 -10.61
C VAL A 130 -10.48 -14.43 -10.96
N LEU A 131 -9.96 -13.21 -11.12
CA LEU A 131 -8.54 -12.99 -11.25
C LEU A 131 -7.84 -13.30 -9.91
N VAL A 132 -6.94 -14.26 -9.91
CA VAL A 132 -6.05 -14.51 -8.77
C VAL A 132 -4.70 -13.86 -9.06
N MET A 133 -4.41 -12.78 -8.35
CA MET A 133 -3.15 -12.06 -8.43
C MET A 133 -2.43 -12.21 -7.10
N GLN A 134 -1.47 -13.12 -7.04
CA GLN A 134 -0.69 -13.43 -5.86
C GLN A 134 0.79 -13.13 -6.11
N GLY A 135 1.45 -12.51 -5.15
CA GLY A 135 2.88 -12.22 -5.25
C GLY A 135 3.29 -11.02 -4.39
N PRO A 136 4.44 -10.41 -4.71
CA PRO A 136 5.01 -9.32 -3.93
C PRO A 136 4.29 -7.99 -4.17
N TRP A 137 4.08 -7.26 -3.08
CA TRP A 137 3.48 -5.93 -3.04
C TRP A 137 4.39 -4.96 -2.29
N GLU A 138 4.42 -3.74 -2.75
CA GLU A 138 5.12 -2.63 -2.10
C GLU A 138 4.15 -1.48 -1.88
N LEU A 139 4.06 -1.03 -0.62
CA LEU A 139 3.26 0.11 -0.20
C LEU A 139 4.22 1.24 0.15
N SER A 140 4.41 2.21 -0.74
CA SER A 140 5.27 3.36 -0.50
C SER A 140 4.50 4.43 0.27
N LEU A 141 5.04 4.85 1.41
CA LEU A 141 4.43 5.85 2.28
C LEU A 141 5.00 7.25 1.99
N VAL A 142 4.17 8.27 2.21
CA VAL A 142 4.59 9.68 2.10
C VAL A 142 5.66 10.02 3.14
N SER A 143 5.64 9.36 4.29
CA SER A 143 6.62 9.53 5.37
C SER A 143 8.04 9.02 5.04
N GLY A 144 8.24 8.36 3.89
CA GLY A 144 9.54 7.91 3.41
C GLY A 144 9.91 6.48 3.82
N GLN A 145 8.93 5.67 4.23
CA GLN A 145 9.08 4.23 4.42
C GLN A 145 8.31 3.48 3.34
N SER A 146 8.69 2.22 3.14
CA SER A 146 7.95 1.26 2.31
C SER A 146 7.59 0.02 3.12
N VAL A 147 6.35 -0.41 3.01
CA VAL A 147 5.91 -1.71 3.54
C VAL A 147 6.03 -2.73 2.41
N LEU A 148 6.89 -3.71 2.59
CA LEU A 148 7.12 -4.80 1.65
C LEU A 148 6.35 -6.03 2.11
N ILE A 149 5.51 -6.57 1.23
CA ILE A 149 4.72 -7.77 1.47
C ILE A 149 5.14 -8.80 0.42
N PRO A 150 5.93 -9.83 0.78
CA PRO A 150 6.46 -10.78 -0.18
C PRO A 150 5.37 -11.61 -0.86
N ASN A 151 4.29 -11.92 -0.15
CA ASN A 151 3.21 -12.73 -0.66
C ASN A 151 1.85 -12.25 -0.16
N ALA A 152 1.07 -11.67 -1.05
CA ALA A 152 -0.33 -11.32 -0.78
C ALA A 152 -1.19 -11.58 -2.01
N THR A 153 -2.43 -11.95 -1.76
CA THR A 153 -3.43 -12.18 -2.79
C THR A 153 -4.33 -10.95 -2.89
N LEU A 154 -4.49 -10.44 -4.09
CA LEU A 154 -5.40 -9.36 -4.41
C LEU A 154 -6.84 -9.88 -4.46
N LEU A 155 -7.71 -9.26 -3.69
CA LEU A 155 -9.16 -9.39 -3.80
C LEU A 155 -9.73 -8.02 -4.17
N SER A 156 -10.38 -7.93 -5.31
CA SER A 156 -10.88 -6.66 -5.82
C SER A 156 -12.29 -6.79 -6.40
N ASN A 157 -13.08 -5.75 -6.23
CA ASN A 157 -14.41 -5.64 -6.81
C ASN A 157 -14.72 -4.20 -7.22
N PRO A 158 -15.48 -3.99 -8.30
CA PRO A 158 -15.98 -2.67 -8.63
C PRO A 158 -17.07 -2.27 -7.63
N ALA A 159 -17.04 -1.03 -7.20
CA ALA A 159 -17.94 -0.48 -6.20
C ALA A 159 -18.18 1.03 -6.42
N GLY A 160 -18.94 1.62 -5.51
CA GLY A 160 -19.24 3.05 -5.52
C GLY A 160 -20.52 3.40 -6.27
N LYS A 161 -20.89 4.67 -6.16
CA LYS A 161 -22.06 5.24 -6.82
C LYS A 161 -21.61 6.07 -8.02
N LEU A 162 -22.37 6.01 -9.08
CA LEU A 162 -22.18 6.83 -10.28
C LEU A 162 -23.15 8.03 -10.21
N THR A 163 -22.67 9.14 -9.69
CA THR A 163 -23.43 10.39 -9.58
C THR A 163 -22.62 11.54 -10.17
N LEU A 164 -23.20 12.73 -10.21
CA LEU A 164 -22.46 13.93 -10.67
C LEU A 164 -21.35 14.37 -9.71
N THR A 165 -21.40 13.90 -8.46
CA THR A 165 -20.46 14.29 -7.39
C THR A 165 -19.62 13.13 -6.88
N GLU A 166 -19.96 11.89 -7.23
CA GLU A 166 -19.26 10.69 -6.82
C GLU A 166 -18.84 9.87 -8.04
N THR A 167 -17.67 9.28 -7.98
CA THR A 167 -17.17 8.36 -9.01
C THR A 167 -17.19 6.92 -8.52
N SER A 168 -17.31 5.98 -9.45
CA SER A 168 -17.07 4.58 -9.15
C SER A 168 -15.63 4.36 -8.74
N LYS A 169 -15.39 3.27 -8.01
CA LYS A 169 -14.08 2.87 -7.49
C LYS A 169 -13.91 1.37 -7.54
N ILE A 170 -12.68 0.93 -7.44
CA ILE A 170 -12.34 -0.47 -7.24
C ILE A 170 -11.94 -0.62 -5.79
N GLU A 171 -12.68 -1.39 -5.03
CA GLU A 171 -12.31 -1.77 -3.66
C GLU A 171 -11.29 -2.91 -3.74
N VAL A 172 -10.18 -2.73 -3.04
CA VAL A 172 -9.07 -3.68 -3.01
C VAL A 172 -8.78 -4.09 -1.59
N THR A 173 -8.62 -5.39 -1.39
CA THR A 173 -8.11 -5.99 -0.17
C THR A 173 -6.92 -6.87 -0.50
N LEU A 174 -5.82 -6.71 0.23
CA LEU A 174 -4.66 -7.56 0.14
C LEU A 174 -4.67 -8.58 1.28
N GLU A 175 -4.95 -9.82 0.99
CA GLU A 175 -4.83 -10.91 1.96
C GLU A 175 -3.38 -11.39 2.00
N VAL A 176 -2.70 -11.06 3.10
CA VAL A 176 -1.30 -11.42 3.31
C VAL A 176 -1.19 -12.89 3.71
N ALA A 177 -0.36 -13.62 2.99
CA ALA A 177 -0.07 -15.03 3.25
C ALA A 177 1.42 -15.22 3.60
N MET A 178 1.72 -16.32 4.26
CA MET A 178 3.12 -16.70 4.49
C MET A 178 3.80 -16.98 3.16
N PRO A 179 5.02 -16.45 2.94
CA PRO A 179 5.83 -16.82 1.80
C PRO A 179 6.21 -18.30 1.83
N GLU A 180 6.37 -18.91 0.66
CA GLU A 180 6.72 -20.34 0.53
C GLU A 180 8.11 -20.65 1.10
N ASP A 181 9.02 -19.67 1.10
CA ASP A 181 10.37 -19.80 1.64
C ASP A 181 10.43 -19.67 3.18
N GLY A 182 9.28 -19.45 3.84
CA GLY A 182 9.20 -19.26 5.29
C GLY A 182 9.71 -17.91 5.79
N SER A 183 9.96 -16.95 4.91
CA SER A 183 10.33 -15.59 5.30
C SER A 183 9.17 -14.85 5.99
N GLN A 184 9.47 -13.66 6.52
CA GLN A 184 8.48 -12.89 7.27
C GLN A 184 7.32 -12.44 6.36
N PRO A 185 6.07 -12.36 6.86
CA PRO A 185 4.89 -12.02 6.05
C PRO A 185 4.91 -10.58 5.53
N TYR A 186 5.55 -9.68 6.23
CA TYR A 186 5.79 -8.30 5.78
C TYR A 186 6.95 -7.65 6.53
N GLY A 187 7.49 -6.58 5.98
CA GLY A 187 8.53 -5.77 6.60
C GLY A 187 8.36 -4.29 6.27
N VAL A 188 8.91 -3.43 7.12
CA VAL A 188 8.91 -1.99 6.90
C VAL A 188 10.36 -1.53 6.79
N PHE A 189 10.67 -0.80 5.73
CA PHE A 189 12.02 -0.33 5.43
C PHE A 189 11.99 1.14 5.05
N ASP A 190 13.07 1.86 5.34
CA ASP A 190 13.26 3.21 4.81
C ASP A 190 13.47 3.13 3.29
N THR A 191 12.81 4.03 2.56
CA THR A 191 13.12 4.25 1.13
C THR A 191 14.41 5.03 1.03
N GLU A 192 15.40 4.50 0.30
CA GLU A 192 16.65 5.19 -0.02
C GLU A 192 16.41 6.45 -0.89
#